data_6202ab93e98680e273e3b97c827230e4
#
_entry.id   6202ab93e98680e273e3b97c827230e4
#
_cell.length_a   1.000
_cell.length_b   1.000
_cell.length_c   1.000
_cell.angle_alpha   90.00
_cell.angle_beta   90.00
_cell.angle_gamma   90.00
#
_symmetry.space_group_name_H-M   'P 1'
#
loop_
_entity.id
_entity.type
_entity.pdbx_description
1 polymer ?
#
loop_
_entity_poly.entity_id
_entity_poly.type
_entity_poly.pdbx_seq_one_letter_code
_entity_poly.pdbx_strand_id
1 'polypeptide(L)'
;MPSSGNTPERVTVSADAGDRLTYSRFAGINAGLPAAMDLTFSLQLGTSIVAGRILALLGLAQETRMSDRPNTRNMALFCDFENVALGVRDAKYAAFDIRKVLERLLLKGNIVVKKAYCDWERYKEFKKPMHEAAFELIEIPHVRMSGKNSADIRMVVDALDLCYTKSHVDMFVIISGDSDFSPLVSKLRENNKTVIGVGVKNSSSDLLVSGCDEFIYYDDLAREPESKRKRRSRPAAKKGAAPRDKESKEKEPELPPVDDKRQEALDLVMATIEDLFEERGQEEKVWASMVKQTLKRRKPGFNESYHGFRTFGQLLEEAQARHLLELEMDEKSGSYIVKSFQQED
;
A
#
# COMPACT_ATOMS: atom_id res chain seq x y z
N MET A 1 29.40 -30.97 25.45
CA MET A 1 27.92 -30.95 25.57
C MET A 1 27.38 -30.89 24.15
N PRO A 2 26.75 -31.94 23.57
CA PRO A 2 26.30 -31.96 22.20
C PRO A 2 24.92 -31.31 22.07
N SER A 3 24.75 -30.59 20.97
CA SER A 3 23.56 -29.92 20.50
C SER A 3 22.39 -30.88 20.24
N SER A 4 21.24 -30.62 20.84
CA SER A 4 19.97 -31.31 20.57
C SER A 4 19.46 -30.99 19.18
N GLY A 5 19.68 -31.87 18.23
CA GLY A 5 19.08 -31.83 16.91
C GLY A 5 17.59 -32.16 16.99
N ASN A 6 16.79 -31.27 16.45
CA ASN A 6 15.35 -31.46 16.23
C ASN A 6 15.19 -32.42 15.04
N THR A 7 14.86 -33.66 15.30
CA THR A 7 14.56 -34.64 14.24
C THR A 7 13.13 -34.41 13.74
N PRO A 8 12.90 -34.32 12.42
CA PRO A 8 11.56 -34.11 11.88
C PRO A 8 10.67 -35.33 12.16
N GLU A 9 9.44 -35.07 12.58
CA GLU A 9 8.42 -36.12 12.75
C GLU A 9 8.18 -36.84 11.42
N ARG A 10 8.34 -38.13 11.40
CA ARG A 10 8.10 -38.98 10.23
C ARG A 10 6.71 -39.60 10.35
N VAL A 11 5.83 -39.21 9.45
CA VAL A 11 4.50 -39.81 9.27
C VAL A 11 4.64 -40.88 8.17
N THR A 12 4.34 -42.12 8.48
CA THR A 12 4.31 -43.19 7.48
C THR A 12 2.87 -43.69 7.32
N VAL A 13 2.41 -43.73 6.08
CA VAL A 13 1.16 -44.36 5.68
C VAL A 13 1.53 -45.61 4.90
N SER A 14 1.10 -46.77 5.37
CA SER A 14 1.27 -48.03 4.64
C SER A 14 -0.09 -48.64 4.26
N ALA A 15 -0.20 -49.09 3.03
CA ALA A 15 -1.34 -49.88 2.56
C ALA A 15 -0.99 -51.34 2.51
N ASP A 16 -1.84 -52.20 3.06
CA ASP A 16 -1.70 -53.64 2.99
C ASP A 16 -2.59 -54.20 1.87
N ALA A 17 -2.25 -55.40 1.36
CA ALA A 17 -2.87 -56.05 0.21
C ALA A 17 -4.37 -56.44 0.37
N GLY A 18 -5.05 -55.89 1.36
CA GLY A 18 -6.43 -56.10 1.72
C GLY A 18 -7.22 -54.78 1.93
N ASP A 19 -6.88 -53.69 1.26
CA ASP A 19 -7.58 -52.38 1.32
C ASP A 19 -7.70 -51.77 2.74
N ARG A 20 -6.78 -52.06 3.66
CA ARG A 20 -6.68 -51.38 4.97
C ARG A 20 -5.55 -50.36 4.97
N LEU A 21 -5.91 -49.10 5.20
CA LEU A 21 -4.96 -48.02 5.47
C LEU A 21 -4.70 -47.96 6.99
N THR A 22 -3.47 -48.19 7.41
CA THR A 22 -3.06 -47.99 8.80
C THR A 22 -2.24 -46.73 8.92
N TYR A 23 -2.62 -45.89 9.88
CA TYR A 23 -1.94 -44.65 10.23
C TYR A 23 -1.20 -44.85 11.54
N SER A 24 0.12 -44.68 11.55
CA SER A 24 0.91 -44.69 12.78
C SER A 24 1.73 -43.42 12.93
N ARG A 25 1.62 -42.81 14.10
CA ARG A 25 2.39 -41.64 14.49
C ARG A 25 3.40 -42.07 15.56
N PHE A 26 4.66 -41.95 15.26
CA PHE A 26 5.70 -42.16 16.27
C PHE A 26 5.98 -40.84 16.99
N ALA A 27 5.63 -40.73 18.26
CA ALA A 27 6.04 -39.67 19.13
C ALA A 27 7.39 -40.00 19.75
N GLY A 28 8.38 -39.16 19.50
CA GLY A 28 9.66 -39.22 20.23
C GLY A 28 9.44 -38.87 21.71
N ILE A 29 10.02 -39.70 22.56
CA ILE A 29 9.90 -39.68 24.02
C ILE A 29 10.33 -38.29 24.56
N ASN A 30 9.39 -37.53 25.16
CA ASN A 30 9.70 -36.72 26.33
C ASN A 30 8.48 -36.53 27.21
N ALA A 31 8.72 -36.65 28.49
CA ALA A 31 7.85 -36.84 29.63
C ALA A 31 6.69 -35.87 29.78
N GLY A 32 5.47 -36.37 30.03
CA GLY A 32 4.48 -35.66 30.83
C GLY A 32 3.10 -35.44 30.25
N LEU A 33 2.59 -36.29 29.32
CA LEU A 33 1.19 -36.27 28.92
C LEU A 33 0.57 -37.68 28.96
N PRO A 34 -0.71 -37.84 29.38
CA PRO A 34 -1.35 -39.13 29.54
C PRO A 34 -1.55 -39.83 28.21
N ALA A 35 -1.52 -41.18 28.33
CA ALA A 35 -1.54 -42.21 27.32
C ALA A 35 -2.23 -41.88 26.00
N ALA A 36 -1.52 -42.22 24.89
CA ALA A 36 -2.00 -42.22 23.53
C ALA A 36 -3.35 -42.95 23.41
N MET A 37 -4.36 -42.26 22.94
CA MET A 37 -5.56 -42.91 22.42
C MET A 37 -5.23 -43.46 21.03
N ASP A 38 -5.12 -44.74 20.93
CA ASP A 38 -5.12 -45.47 19.66
C ASP A 38 -6.54 -45.40 19.04
N LEU A 39 -6.72 -44.49 18.15
CA LEU A 39 -7.90 -44.44 17.28
C LEU A 39 -7.63 -45.21 16.00
N THR A 40 -7.89 -46.52 16.03
CA THR A 40 -7.93 -47.37 14.85
C THR A 40 -9.26 -47.15 14.13
N PHE A 41 -9.27 -46.38 13.07
CA PHE A 41 -10.39 -46.29 12.13
C PHE A 41 -10.21 -47.40 11.08
N SER A 42 -11.04 -48.44 11.12
CA SER A 42 -11.17 -49.43 10.05
C SER A 42 -12.30 -48.98 9.10
N LEU A 43 -11.93 -48.36 7.99
CA LEU A 43 -12.85 -48.10 6.88
C LEU A 43 -12.62 -49.15 5.81
N GLN A 44 -13.62 -50.05 5.64
CA GLN A 44 -13.68 -50.98 4.51
C GLN A 44 -14.19 -50.19 3.30
N LEU A 45 -13.30 -49.83 2.39
CA LEU A 45 -13.62 -49.10 1.17
C LEU A 45 -13.59 -50.04 -0.04
N GLY A 46 -14.76 -50.37 -0.49
CA GLY A 46 -14.94 -50.89 -1.85
C GLY A 46 -14.79 -49.74 -2.85
N THR A 47 -13.80 -49.87 -3.74
CA THR A 47 -13.51 -49.03 -4.93
C THR A 47 -12.63 -47.80 -4.74
N SER A 48 -11.56 -47.75 -5.51
CA SER A 48 -10.51 -46.71 -5.63
C SER A 48 -11.04 -45.28 -5.90
N ILE A 49 -12.29 -45.12 -6.28
CA ILE A 49 -12.90 -43.81 -6.60
C ILE A 49 -13.27 -43.00 -5.34
N VAL A 50 -13.56 -43.70 -4.22
CA VAL A 50 -13.97 -43.02 -2.96
C VAL A 50 -12.75 -42.45 -2.21
N ALA A 51 -11.62 -43.14 -2.26
CA ALA A 51 -10.36 -42.66 -1.63
C ALA A 51 -9.87 -41.36 -2.33
N GLY A 52 -9.96 -41.27 -3.67
CA GLY A 52 -9.63 -40.07 -4.41
C GLY A 52 -10.54 -38.85 -4.05
N ARG A 53 -11.83 -39.12 -3.83
CA ARG A 53 -12.80 -38.07 -3.44
C ARG A 53 -12.61 -37.61 -1.99
N ILE A 54 -12.21 -38.47 -1.07
CA ILE A 54 -11.93 -38.09 0.32
C ILE A 54 -10.63 -37.28 0.42
N LEU A 55 -9.58 -37.62 -0.34
CA LEU A 55 -8.36 -36.84 -0.43
C LEU A 55 -8.60 -35.47 -1.08
N ALA A 56 -9.42 -35.40 -2.11
CA ALA A 56 -9.84 -34.13 -2.72
C ALA A 56 -10.67 -33.27 -1.77
N LEU A 57 -11.58 -33.86 -0.98
CA LEU A 57 -12.35 -33.14 0.05
C LEU A 57 -11.49 -32.65 1.22
N LEU A 58 -10.47 -33.41 1.64
CA LEU A 58 -9.52 -32.99 2.66
C LEU A 58 -8.58 -31.89 2.13
N GLY A 59 -8.15 -31.96 0.86
CA GLY A 59 -7.42 -30.88 0.18
C GLY A 59 -8.23 -29.60 0.06
N LEU A 60 -9.48 -29.71 -0.39
CA LEU A 60 -10.42 -28.58 -0.48
C LEU A 60 -10.78 -27.99 0.90
N ALA A 61 -10.83 -28.83 1.96
CA ALA A 61 -11.07 -28.34 3.32
C ALA A 61 -9.86 -27.60 3.92
N GLN A 62 -8.64 -27.85 3.42
CA GLN A 62 -7.47 -27.03 3.78
C GLN A 62 -7.43 -25.73 2.98
N GLU A 63 -7.78 -25.74 1.71
CA GLU A 63 -7.88 -24.52 0.89
C GLU A 63 -9.01 -23.60 1.33
N THR A 64 -10.18 -24.15 1.70
CA THR A 64 -11.31 -23.33 2.19
C THR A 64 -11.09 -22.72 3.56
N ARG A 65 -10.23 -23.26 4.42
CA ARG A 65 -9.88 -22.61 5.69
C ARG A 65 -8.90 -21.44 5.56
N MET A 66 -8.21 -21.29 4.44
CA MET A 66 -7.35 -20.14 4.18
C MET A 66 -8.07 -18.96 3.50
N SER A 67 -9.28 -19.16 2.92
CA SER A 67 -9.98 -18.12 2.15
C SER A 67 -10.89 -17.20 2.97
N ASP A 68 -11.15 -17.50 4.25
CA ASP A 68 -12.08 -16.72 5.09
C ASP A 68 -11.41 -15.64 5.96
N ARG A 69 -10.10 -15.44 5.84
CA ARG A 69 -9.50 -14.19 6.34
C ARG A 69 -9.74 -13.12 5.29
N PRO A 70 -10.37 -11.98 5.66
CA PRO A 70 -10.44 -10.85 4.74
C PRO A 70 -9.03 -10.64 4.21
N ASN A 71 -8.89 -10.51 2.89
CA ASN A 71 -7.60 -10.38 2.18
C ASN A 71 -6.90 -9.06 2.59
N THR A 72 -6.58 -8.96 3.88
CA THR A 72 -5.97 -7.79 4.50
C THR A 72 -4.47 -7.91 4.25
N ARG A 73 -3.97 -7.13 3.32
CA ARG A 73 -2.55 -7.10 2.98
C ARG A 73 -1.74 -6.58 4.17
N ASN A 74 -0.62 -7.25 4.45
CA ASN A 74 0.33 -6.83 5.47
C ASN A 74 1.41 -5.96 4.85
N MET A 75 1.71 -4.83 5.48
CA MET A 75 2.70 -3.89 4.98
C MET A 75 3.83 -3.64 5.97
N ALA A 76 5.03 -3.44 5.42
CA ALA A 76 6.22 -3.01 6.13
C ALA A 76 6.63 -1.62 5.67
N LEU A 77 6.87 -0.73 6.63
CA LEU A 77 7.24 0.67 6.40
C LEU A 77 8.73 0.88 6.69
N PHE A 78 9.41 1.50 5.74
CA PHE A 78 10.81 1.89 5.82
C PHE A 78 10.90 3.38 5.56
N CYS A 79 11.36 4.14 6.54
CA CYS A 79 11.40 5.59 6.49
C CYS A 79 12.84 6.10 6.53
N ASP A 80 13.27 6.72 5.46
CA ASP A 80 14.43 7.59 5.42
C ASP A 80 14.00 8.95 5.98
N PHE A 81 14.17 9.09 7.31
CA PHE A 81 13.61 10.23 8.02
C PHE A 81 14.31 11.54 7.66
N GLU A 82 15.63 11.52 7.40
CA GLU A 82 16.38 12.72 7.07
C GLU A 82 15.88 13.34 5.76
N ASN A 83 15.71 12.55 4.71
CA ASN A 83 15.19 13.02 3.42
C ASN A 83 13.81 13.66 3.57
N VAL A 84 12.89 12.99 4.26
CA VAL A 84 11.52 13.48 4.45
C VAL A 84 11.48 14.74 5.31
N ALA A 85 12.25 14.81 6.40
CA ALA A 85 12.31 15.98 7.27
C ALA A 85 12.85 17.20 6.52
N LEU A 86 13.87 17.01 5.68
CA LEU A 86 14.41 18.06 4.81
C LEU A 86 13.37 18.51 3.79
N GLY A 87 12.73 17.58 3.09
CA GLY A 87 11.70 17.89 2.09
C GLY A 87 10.50 18.65 2.67
N VAL A 88 10.03 18.28 3.86
CA VAL A 88 8.94 18.97 4.59
C VAL A 88 9.34 20.39 4.96
N ARG A 89 10.58 20.57 5.44
CA ARG A 89 11.12 21.90 5.79
C ARG A 89 11.23 22.78 4.54
N ASP A 90 11.75 22.25 3.43
CA ASP A 90 11.95 22.99 2.19
C ASP A 90 10.61 23.34 1.54
N ALA A 91 9.59 22.52 1.72
CA ALA A 91 8.20 22.78 1.32
C ALA A 91 7.46 23.73 2.28
N LYS A 92 8.17 24.28 3.30
CA LYS A 92 7.65 25.25 4.30
C LYS A 92 6.47 24.73 5.14
N TYR A 93 6.36 23.42 5.34
CA TYR A 93 5.44 22.86 6.33
C TYR A 93 6.04 23.00 7.75
N ALA A 94 5.15 23.17 8.75
CA ALA A 94 5.59 23.42 10.13
C ALA A 94 6.39 22.25 10.73
N ALA A 95 5.99 21.00 10.46
CA ALA A 95 6.68 19.77 10.86
C ALA A 95 6.13 18.56 10.11
N PHE A 96 6.94 17.51 10.00
CA PHE A 96 6.47 16.19 9.51
C PHE A 96 5.62 15.51 10.59
N ASP A 97 4.41 15.14 10.21
CA ASP A 97 3.49 14.37 11.06
C ASP A 97 3.27 12.97 10.48
N ILE A 98 3.98 12.01 11.04
CA ILE A 98 3.90 10.59 10.61
C ILE A 98 2.50 10.01 10.78
N ARG A 99 1.67 10.52 11.72
CA ARG A 99 0.31 10.01 11.96
C ARG A 99 -0.58 10.15 10.72
N LYS A 100 -0.43 11.25 9.97
CA LYS A 100 -1.17 11.46 8.72
C LYS A 100 -0.85 10.41 7.67
N VAL A 101 0.43 10.03 7.58
CA VAL A 101 0.88 8.96 6.68
C VAL A 101 0.29 7.63 7.13
N LEU A 102 0.38 7.30 8.43
CA LEU A 102 -0.18 6.06 8.97
C LEU A 102 -1.69 5.95 8.78
N GLU A 103 -2.46 7.03 9.03
CA GLU A 103 -3.91 7.06 8.80
C GLU A 103 -4.25 6.73 7.33
N ARG A 104 -3.48 7.26 6.38
CA ARG A 104 -3.69 6.98 4.96
C ARG A 104 -3.35 5.53 4.60
N LEU A 105 -2.26 4.99 5.14
CA LEU A 105 -1.80 3.63 4.89
C LEU A 105 -2.70 2.57 5.53
N LEU A 106 -3.25 2.83 6.71
CA LEU A 106 -4.20 1.92 7.39
C LEU A 106 -5.47 1.66 6.59
N LEU A 107 -5.84 2.54 5.66
CA LEU A 107 -6.94 2.29 4.71
C LEU A 107 -6.61 1.22 3.66
N LYS A 108 -5.34 0.83 3.53
CA LYS A 108 -4.85 -0.11 2.50
C LYS A 108 -4.52 -1.49 3.04
N GLY A 109 -4.29 -1.61 4.33
CA GLY A 109 -3.93 -2.87 4.97
C GLY A 109 -3.36 -2.71 6.37
N ASN A 110 -2.90 -3.82 6.95
CA ASN A 110 -2.29 -3.86 8.27
C ASN A 110 -0.83 -3.46 8.20
N ILE A 111 -0.38 -2.64 9.13
CA ILE A 111 1.03 -2.28 9.27
C ILE A 111 1.66 -3.20 10.31
N VAL A 112 2.58 -4.08 9.87
CA VAL A 112 3.22 -5.09 10.73
C VAL A 112 4.66 -4.74 11.10
N VAL A 113 5.34 -3.93 10.28
CA VAL A 113 6.71 -3.46 10.55
C VAL A 113 6.79 -1.96 10.28
N LYS A 114 7.47 -1.24 11.17
CA LYS A 114 7.74 0.19 11.04
C LYS A 114 9.16 0.47 11.47
N LYS A 115 10.03 0.85 10.53
CA LYS A 115 11.44 1.18 10.77
C LYS A 115 11.75 2.57 10.23
N ALA A 116 12.53 3.34 10.98
CA ALA A 116 12.97 4.67 10.57
C ALA A 116 14.47 4.84 10.81
N TYR A 117 15.16 5.32 9.80
CA TYR A 117 16.61 5.43 9.71
C TYR A 117 17.00 6.92 9.70
N CYS A 118 17.88 7.30 10.60
CA CYS A 118 18.32 8.69 10.72
C CYS A 118 19.47 8.81 11.73
N ASP A 119 20.21 9.90 11.67
CA ASP A 119 20.99 10.40 12.81
C ASP A 119 20.04 11.06 13.83
N TRP A 120 19.49 10.27 14.73
CA TRP A 120 18.49 10.72 15.71
C TRP A 120 19.03 11.72 16.73
N GLU A 121 20.33 11.91 16.83
CA GLU A 121 20.89 12.97 17.64
C GLU A 121 20.65 14.37 17.03
N ARG A 122 20.57 14.45 15.71
CA ARG A 122 20.23 15.69 14.97
C ARG A 122 18.74 15.99 14.93
N TYR A 123 17.88 14.96 15.08
CA TYR A 123 16.42 15.05 14.98
C TYR A 123 15.71 14.62 16.27
N LYS A 124 16.27 15.05 17.44
CA LYS A 124 15.78 14.65 18.78
C LYS A 124 14.31 14.93 19.02
N GLU A 125 13.81 16.05 18.51
CA GLU A 125 12.42 16.47 18.64
C GLU A 125 11.43 15.49 18.02
N PHE A 126 11.85 14.72 17.02
CA PHE A 126 11.00 13.72 16.36
C PHE A 126 11.07 12.32 16.98
N LYS A 127 12.04 12.05 17.88
CA LYS A 127 12.14 10.73 18.55
C LYS A 127 10.83 10.37 19.25
N LYS A 128 10.27 11.29 20.04
CA LYS A 128 9.04 11.04 20.79
C LYS A 128 7.84 10.77 19.89
N PRO A 129 7.48 11.58 18.89
CA PRO A 129 6.40 11.29 17.95
C PRO A 129 6.56 9.96 17.22
N MET A 130 7.78 9.60 16.82
CA MET A 130 8.05 8.35 16.10
C MET A 130 7.92 7.13 17.02
N HIS A 131 8.37 7.21 18.28
CA HIS A 131 8.13 6.18 19.29
C HIS A 131 6.64 6.00 19.61
N GLU A 132 5.89 7.10 19.77
CA GLU A 132 4.45 7.06 19.99
C GLU A 132 3.71 6.41 18.80
N ALA A 133 4.25 6.55 17.59
CA ALA A 133 3.77 5.87 16.38
C ALA A 133 4.28 4.42 16.26
N ALA A 134 5.03 3.94 17.27
CA ALA A 134 5.63 2.61 17.36
C ALA A 134 6.58 2.28 16.20
N PHE A 135 7.42 3.24 15.79
CA PHE A 135 8.55 3.00 14.90
C PHE A 135 9.75 2.48 15.68
N GLU A 136 10.43 1.48 15.11
CA GLU A 136 11.78 1.10 15.48
C GLU A 136 12.74 2.17 14.93
N LEU A 137 13.45 2.88 15.84
CA LEU A 137 14.38 3.94 15.45
C LEU A 137 15.77 3.35 15.31
N ILE A 138 16.29 3.35 14.09
CA ILE A 138 17.61 2.83 13.77
C ILE A 138 18.58 4.00 13.72
N GLU A 139 19.51 4.03 14.67
CA GLU A 139 20.50 5.07 14.77
C GLU A 139 21.59 4.85 13.71
N ILE A 140 21.82 5.86 12.89
CA ILE A 140 22.89 5.90 11.91
C ILE A 140 23.76 7.13 12.19
N PRO A 141 24.87 6.97 12.91
CA PRO A 141 25.72 8.10 13.25
C PRO A 141 26.37 8.71 12.01
N HIS A 142 26.36 10.03 11.95
CA HIS A 142 26.96 10.78 10.84
C HIS A 142 28.48 10.77 10.96
N VAL A 143 29.15 9.87 10.26
CA VAL A 143 30.61 9.79 10.20
C VAL A 143 31.12 10.67 9.04
N ARG A 144 31.87 11.70 9.35
CA ARG A 144 32.31 12.76 8.43
C ARG A 144 33.02 12.32 7.14
N MET A 145 33.51 11.09 7.05
CA MET A 145 34.35 10.64 5.93
C MET A 145 33.84 9.50 5.07
N SER A 146 32.81 8.74 5.48
CA SER A 146 32.29 7.63 4.64
C SER A 146 30.79 7.34 4.81
N GLY A 147 30.05 8.19 5.53
CA GLY A 147 28.73 7.84 6.05
C GLY A 147 27.52 8.41 5.30
N LYS A 148 27.69 9.09 4.14
CA LYS A 148 26.57 9.79 3.51
C LYS A 148 25.44 8.84 3.08
N ASN A 149 25.76 7.60 2.71
CA ASN A 149 24.79 6.62 2.23
C ASN A 149 24.63 5.42 3.18
N SER A 150 25.14 5.48 4.41
CA SER A 150 25.07 4.33 5.34
C SER A 150 23.65 4.05 5.81
N ALA A 151 22.82 5.08 5.96
CA ALA A 151 21.40 4.97 6.29
C ALA A 151 20.64 4.28 5.16
N ASP A 152 20.86 4.71 3.94
CA ASP A 152 20.20 4.20 2.73
C ASP A 152 20.54 2.73 2.51
N ILE A 153 21.83 2.40 2.58
CA ILE A 153 22.30 1.01 2.45
C ILE A 153 21.69 0.14 3.54
N ARG A 154 21.65 0.59 4.80
CA ARG A 154 21.06 -0.16 5.90
C ARG A 154 19.57 -0.39 5.67
N MET A 155 18.84 0.62 5.23
CA MET A 155 17.41 0.53 4.92
C MET A 155 17.17 -0.47 3.77
N VAL A 156 17.98 -0.43 2.72
CA VAL A 156 17.90 -1.36 1.59
C VAL A 156 18.12 -2.80 2.04
N VAL A 157 19.16 -3.05 2.85
CA VAL A 157 19.46 -4.39 3.37
C VAL A 157 18.32 -4.92 4.23
N ASP A 158 17.81 -4.12 5.19
CA ASP A 158 16.71 -4.53 6.07
C ASP A 158 15.41 -4.78 5.28
N ALA A 159 15.15 -4.00 4.23
CA ALA A 159 13.96 -4.18 3.39
C ALA A 159 14.06 -5.47 2.56
N LEU A 160 15.22 -5.76 1.97
CA LEU A 160 15.45 -6.99 1.21
C LEU A 160 15.45 -8.23 2.12
N ASP A 161 16.10 -8.17 3.29
CA ASP A 161 16.04 -9.25 4.27
C ASP A 161 14.59 -9.59 4.64
N LEU A 162 13.79 -8.57 4.94
CA LEU A 162 12.36 -8.76 5.24
C LEU A 162 11.58 -9.34 4.05
N CYS A 163 11.88 -8.90 2.84
CA CYS A 163 11.24 -9.39 1.62
C CYS A 163 11.44 -10.89 1.43
N TYR A 164 12.66 -11.38 1.68
CA TYR A 164 12.99 -12.79 1.49
C TYR A 164 12.63 -13.66 2.69
N THR A 165 12.65 -13.13 3.91
CA THR A 165 12.42 -13.91 5.15
C THR A 165 10.98 -13.93 5.61
N LYS A 166 10.14 -12.94 5.23
CA LYS A 166 8.76 -12.78 5.70
C LYS A 166 7.75 -12.83 4.55
N SER A 167 7.37 -14.04 4.17
CA SER A 167 6.42 -14.27 3.04
C SER A 167 5.06 -13.62 3.25
N HIS A 168 4.63 -13.42 4.51
CA HIS A 168 3.34 -12.80 4.85
C HIS A 168 3.30 -11.27 4.68
N VAL A 169 4.42 -10.64 4.34
CA VAL A 169 4.46 -9.21 4.01
C VAL A 169 4.28 -9.05 2.50
N ASP A 170 3.18 -8.43 2.11
CA ASP A 170 2.76 -8.28 0.71
C ASP A 170 3.11 -6.91 0.15
N MET A 171 3.19 -5.90 1.03
CA MET A 171 3.36 -4.50 0.65
C MET A 171 4.55 -3.89 1.37
N PHE A 172 5.33 -3.13 0.63
CA PHE A 172 6.47 -2.36 1.14
C PHE A 172 6.19 -0.88 0.92
N VAL A 173 6.35 -0.10 1.98
CA VAL A 173 6.18 1.35 1.93
C VAL A 173 7.54 2.01 2.12
N ILE A 174 8.00 2.71 1.11
CA ILE A 174 9.25 3.47 1.12
C ILE A 174 8.92 4.94 1.33
N ILE A 175 9.29 5.47 2.50
CA ILE A 175 9.05 6.86 2.87
C ILE A 175 10.35 7.63 2.64
N SER A 176 10.53 8.10 1.41
CA SER A 176 11.65 8.92 0.93
C SER A 176 11.33 9.49 -0.44
N GLY A 177 12.03 10.55 -0.85
CA GLY A 177 11.99 11.12 -2.20
C GLY A 177 13.21 10.75 -3.06
N ASP A 178 14.20 10.04 -2.49
CA ASP A 178 15.49 9.83 -3.12
C ASP A 178 15.44 8.76 -4.22
N SER A 179 16.03 9.10 -5.38
CA SER A 179 16.19 8.19 -6.52
C SER A 179 17.03 6.95 -6.20
N ASP A 180 17.90 7.02 -5.21
CA ASP A 180 18.80 5.93 -4.83
C ASP A 180 18.04 4.69 -4.32
N PHE A 181 16.77 4.85 -3.95
CA PHE A 181 15.89 3.73 -3.62
C PHE A 181 15.17 3.10 -4.83
N SER A 182 15.30 3.65 -6.04
CA SER A 182 14.65 3.07 -7.24
C SER A 182 15.11 1.63 -7.54
N PRO A 183 16.37 1.22 -7.33
CA PRO A 183 16.77 -0.17 -7.48
C PRO A 183 16.13 -1.10 -6.44
N LEU A 184 15.92 -0.63 -5.20
CA LEU A 184 15.19 -1.37 -4.17
C LEU A 184 13.74 -1.61 -4.58
N VAL A 185 13.05 -0.56 -5.06
CA VAL A 185 11.67 -0.63 -5.55
C VAL A 185 11.55 -1.68 -6.66
N SER A 186 12.44 -1.64 -7.66
CA SER A 186 12.48 -2.63 -8.74
C SER A 186 12.66 -4.05 -8.20
N LYS A 187 13.58 -4.25 -7.26
CA LYS A 187 13.87 -5.57 -6.69
C LYS A 187 12.70 -6.12 -5.85
N LEU A 188 11.99 -5.28 -5.11
CA LEU A 188 10.78 -5.67 -4.38
C LEU A 188 9.66 -6.09 -5.34
N ARG A 189 9.46 -5.36 -6.43
CA ARG A 189 8.45 -5.69 -7.46
C ARG A 189 8.79 -6.97 -8.22
N GLU A 190 10.07 -7.23 -8.52
CA GLU A 190 10.53 -8.52 -9.06
C GLU A 190 10.14 -9.70 -8.16
N ASN A 191 10.08 -9.49 -6.84
CA ASN A 191 9.65 -10.47 -5.85
C ASN A 191 8.13 -10.44 -5.59
N ASN A 192 7.34 -9.93 -6.54
CA ASN A 192 5.87 -9.85 -6.47
C ASN A 192 5.35 -9.09 -5.24
N LYS A 193 6.12 -8.10 -4.75
CA LYS A 193 5.67 -7.22 -3.67
C LYS A 193 5.10 -5.93 -4.26
N THR A 194 3.99 -5.44 -3.68
CA THR A 194 3.44 -4.13 -4.00
C THR A 194 4.27 -3.05 -3.30
N VAL A 195 4.70 -2.02 -4.02
CA VAL A 195 5.51 -0.94 -3.44
C VAL A 195 4.75 0.37 -3.49
N ILE A 196 4.61 1.00 -2.32
CA ILE A 196 4.03 2.33 -2.16
C ILE A 196 5.15 3.30 -1.78
N GLY A 197 5.35 4.34 -2.59
CA GLY A 197 6.22 5.46 -2.23
C GLY A 197 5.46 6.50 -1.41
N VAL A 198 6.15 7.16 -0.49
CA VAL A 198 5.64 8.33 0.24
C VAL A 198 6.74 9.38 0.28
N GLY A 199 6.47 10.57 -0.20
CA GLY A 199 7.47 11.65 -0.23
C GLY A 199 6.84 13.03 -0.33
N VAL A 200 7.68 14.05 -0.31
CA VAL A 200 7.26 15.44 -0.51
C VAL A 200 7.38 15.79 -1.99
N LYS A 201 6.38 16.46 -2.55
CA LYS A 201 6.27 16.68 -4.01
C LYS A 201 7.53 17.31 -4.61
N ASN A 202 8.09 18.33 -3.97
CA ASN A 202 9.23 19.07 -4.49
C ASN A 202 10.59 18.37 -4.29
N SER A 203 10.66 17.33 -3.46
CA SER A 203 11.87 16.57 -3.16
C SER A 203 11.82 15.12 -3.59
N SER A 204 10.74 14.71 -4.26
CA SER A 204 10.60 13.35 -4.78
C SER A 204 11.08 13.27 -6.23
N SER A 205 11.95 12.31 -6.49
CA SER A 205 12.47 12.02 -7.84
C SER A 205 11.40 11.34 -8.70
N ASP A 206 11.27 11.76 -9.95
CA ASP A 206 10.38 11.13 -10.93
C ASP A 206 10.71 9.65 -11.14
N LEU A 207 12.00 9.28 -11.05
CA LEU A 207 12.46 7.91 -11.19
C LEU A 207 11.90 7.01 -10.07
N LEU A 208 11.92 7.48 -8.83
CA LEU A 208 11.35 6.76 -7.70
C LEU A 208 9.82 6.69 -7.81
N VAL A 209 9.18 7.82 -8.13
CA VAL A 209 7.72 7.92 -8.27
C VAL A 209 7.21 6.95 -9.32
N SER A 210 7.80 6.94 -10.52
CA SER A 210 7.38 6.07 -11.63
C SER A 210 7.68 4.58 -11.37
N GLY A 211 8.68 4.28 -10.55
CA GLY A 211 9.03 2.92 -10.16
C GLY A 211 8.01 2.27 -9.21
N CYS A 212 7.30 3.05 -8.40
CA CYS A 212 6.32 2.55 -7.44
C CYS A 212 5.01 2.11 -8.10
N ASP A 213 4.24 1.24 -7.42
CA ASP A 213 2.87 0.90 -7.83
C ASP A 213 1.88 2.00 -7.45
N GLU A 214 2.19 2.76 -6.40
CA GLU A 214 1.46 3.95 -5.97
C GLU A 214 2.44 4.91 -5.29
N PHE A 215 2.23 6.21 -5.47
CA PHE A 215 3.00 7.23 -4.76
C PHE A 215 2.05 8.20 -4.04
N ILE A 216 2.31 8.44 -2.76
CA ILE A 216 1.52 9.33 -1.90
C ILE A 216 2.35 10.56 -1.58
N TYR A 217 1.90 11.72 -2.03
CA TYR A 217 2.54 12.97 -1.68
C TYR A 217 2.09 13.43 -0.29
N TYR A 218 3.05 13.70 0.60
CA TYR A 218 2.79 14.24 1.94
C TYR A 218 2.04 15.58 1.87
N ASP A 219 2.29 16.37 0.85
CA ASP A 219 1.60 17.62 0.54
C ASP A 219 0.08 17.46 0.55
N ASP A 220 -0.41 16.38 -0.04
CA ASP A 220 -1.85 16.10 -0.11
C ASP A 220 -2.42 15.77 1.27
N LEU A 221 -1.64 15.07 2.10
CA LEU A 221 -2.02 14.72 3.46
C LEU A 221 -1.96 15.93 4.41
N ALA A 222 -1.04 16.85 4.16
CA ALA A 222 -0.88 18.05 4.98
C ALA A 222 -2.01 19.06 4.76
N ARG A 223 -2.56 19.14 3.53
CA ARG A 223 -3.63 20.09 3.15
C ARG A 223 -5.04 19.69 3.60
N GLU A 224 -5.29 18.43 3.92
CA GLU A 224 -6.65 17.90 4.17
C GLU A 224 -7.45 18.40 5.38
N PRO A 225 -7.01 19.16 6.38
CA PRO A 225 -7.89 19.45 7.52
C PRO A 225 -8.52 20.83 7.59
N GLU A 226 -8.25 21.81 6.73
CA GLU A 226 -8.88 23.13 6.91
C GLU A 226 -10.38 23.15 6.57
N SER A 227 -10.83 22.34 5.62
CA SER A 227 -12.24 22.28 5.24
C SER A 227 -13.13 21.56 6.26
N LYS A 228 -12.58 20.61 7.02
CA LYS A 228 -13.32 19.87 8.07
C LYS A 228 -13.37 20.63 9.41
N ARG A 229 -12.36 21.44 9.73
CA ARG A 229 -12.35 22.29 10.94
C ARG A 229 -13.35 23.44 10.88
N LYS A 230 -13.58 24.06 9.70
CA LYS A 230 -14.57 25.16 9.53
C LYS A 230 -16.03 24.71 9.68
N ARG A 231 -16.34 23.39 9.60
CA ARG A 231 -17.71 22.89 9.82
C ARG A 231 -18.03 22.55 11.28
N ARG A 232 -17.03 22.37 12.16
CA ARG A 232 -17.25 22.04 13.57
C ARG A 232 -17.18 23.22 14.54
N SER A 233 -16.75 24.41 14.12
CA SER A 233 -16.70 25.61 14.95
C SER A 233 -17.50 26.75 14.32
N ARG A 234 -18.83 26.61 14.30
CA ARG A 234 -19.74 27.76 14.20
C ARG A 234 -20.44 27.94 15.55
N PRO A 235 -19.96 28.81 16.41
CA PRO A 235 -20.82 29.46 17.38
C PRO A 235 -21.52 30.65 16.70
N ALA A 236 -22.77 30.84 17.10
CA ALA A 236 -23.69 31.84 16.60
C ALA A 236 -23.16 33.29 16.69
N ALA A 237 -23.64 34.08 15.75
CA ALA A 237 -23.41 35.47 15.52
C ALA A 237 -23.25 36.41 16.71
N LYS A 238 -22.30 37.35 16.61
CA LYS A 238 -22.50 38.74 17.03
C LYS A 238 -21.90 39.70 16.03
N LYS A 239 -22.76 40.67 15.64
CA LYS A 239 -22.48 41.79 14.74
C LYS A 239 -21.52 42.79 15.40
N GLY A 240 -20.68 43.43 14.58
CA GLY A 240 -20.16 44.75 14.94
C GLY A 240 -18.82 45.12 14.33
N ALA A 241 -18.85 46.05 13.40
CA ALA A 241 -17.89 47.11 13.07
C ALA A 241 -16.60 46.82 12.31
N ALA A 242 -16.44 47.57 11.27
CA ALA A 242 -15.53 47.72 10.17
C ALA A 242 -14.15 48.39 10.54
N PRO A 243 -13.34 48.89 9.58
CA PRO A 243 -12.16 48.22 9.05
C PRO A 243 -10.84 48.97 9.41
N ARG A 244 -9.69 48.36 9.24
CA ARG A 244 -8.43 49.10 9.02
C ARG A 244 -7.45 48.30 8.19
N ASP A 245 -7.07 48.90 7.09
CA ASP A 245 -5.99 48.59 6.18
C ASP A 245 -4.65 48.36 6.87
N LYS A 246 -3.86 47.42 6.39
CA LYS A 246 -2.49 47.65 5.95
C LYS A 246 -1.92 46.43 5.19
N GLU A 247 -1.48 46.74 4.00
CA GLU A 247 -0.66 45.94 3.10
C GLU A 247 0.62 45.38 3.76
N SER A 248 0.91 44.15 3.45
CA SER A 248 2.26 43.69 3.12
C SER A 248 2.15 42.46 2.23
N LYS A 249 2.37 42.66 0.95
CA LYS A 249 2.48 41.60 -0.08
C LYS A 249 3.83 40.93 0.09
N GLU A 250 3.85 39.74 0.65
CA GLU A 250 4.87 38.72 0.32
C GLU A 250 4.28 37.79 -0.73
N LYS A 251 4.97 37.70 -1.87
CA LYS A 251 4.58 36.82 -2.99
C LYS A 251 4.72 35.38 -2.55
N GLU A 252 3.60 34.70 -2.29
CA GLU A 252 3.52 33.25 -2.34
C GLU A 252 3.77 32.79 -3.79
N PRO A 253 4.45 31.62 -4.00
CA PRO A 253 4.54 31.03 -5.34
C PRO A 253 3.11 30.72 -5.82
N GLU A 254 2.72 31.31 -6.91
CA GLU A 254 1.41 31.13 -7.54
C GLU A 254 1.25 29.64 -7.90
N LEU A 255 0.36 28.99 -7.17
CA LEU A 255 -0.19 27.69 -7.58
C LEU A 255 -1.01 27.92 -8.85
N PRO A 256 -0.90 27.03 -9.88
CA PRO A 256 -1.73 27.14 -11.07
C PRO A 256 -3.22 27.25 -10.69
N PRO A 257 -4.04 27.99 -11.45
CA PRO A 257 -5.46 28.15 -11.22
C PRO A 257 -6.14 26.79 -11.04
N VAL A 258 -7.19 26.74 -10.25
CA VAL A 258 -7.92 25.47 -9.95
C VAL A 258 -8.43 24.81 -11.22
N ASP A 259 -8.74 25.62 -12.25
CA ASP A 259 -9.22 25.13 -13.54
C ASP A 259 -8.12 24.41 -14.34
N ASP A 260 -6.86 24.87 -14.30
CA ASP A 260 -5.74 24.20 -15.00
C ASP A 260 -5.46 22.79 -14.42
N LYS A 261 -5.56 22.63 -13.09
CA LYS A 261 -5.37 21.32 -12.45
C LYS A 261 -6.50 20.35 -12.78
N ARG A 262 -7.73 20.85 -12.91
CA ARG A 262 -8.87 20.02 -13.31
C ARG A 262 -8.72 19.57 -14.74
N GLN A 263 -8.28 20.48 -15.61
CA GLN A 263 -8.03 20.16 -17.01
C GLN A 263 -6.94 19.10 -17.15
N GLU A 264 -5.81 19.25 -16.44
CA GLU A 264 -4.74 18.24 -16.41
C GLU A 264 -5.26 16.84 -16.03
N ALA A 265 -6.17 16.74 -15.04
CA ALA A 265 -6.75 15.46 -14.66
C ALA A 265 -7.68 14.88 -15.73
N LEU A 266 -8.45 15.73 -16.39
CA LEU A 266 -9.34 15.34 -17.49
C LEU A 266 -8.51 14.81 -18.68
N ASP A 267 -7.46 15.53 -19.08
CA ASP A 267 -6.58 15.15 -20.19
C ASP A 267 -5.92 13.78 -19.91
N LEU A 268 -5.44 13.56 -18.68
CA LEU A 268 -4.84 12.28 -18.28
C LEU A 268 -5.84 11.11 -18.32
N VAL A 269 -7.09 11.37 -17.92
CA VAL A 269 -8.15 10.36 -17.94
C VAL A 269 -8.56 10.07 -19.37
N MET A 270 -8.75 11.10 -20.21
CA MET A 270 -9.13 10.95 -21.61
C MET A 270 -8.10 10.17 -22.39
N ALA A 271 -6.81 10.52 -22.28
CA ALA A 271 -5.72 9.76 -22.90
C ALA A 271 -5.67 8.30 -22.44
N THR A 272 -6.00 8.03 -21.14
CA THR A 272 -6.05 6.65 -20.63
C THR A 272 -7.24 5.87 -21.17
N ILE A 273 -8.38 6.53 -21.38
CA ILE A 273 -9.59 5.92 -21.95
C ILE A 273 -9.34 5.59 -23.42
N GLU A 274 -8.77 6.53 -24.18
CA GLU A 274 -8.43 6.34 -25.59
C GLU A 274 -7.54 5.11 -25.79
N ASP A 275 -6.43 5.03 -25.06
CA ASP A 275 -5.53 3.87 -25.13
C ASP A 275 -6.22 2.54 -24.75
N LEU A 276 -7.16 2.55 -23.79
CA LEU A 276 -7.91 1.35 -23.40
C LEU A 276 -8.87 0.90 -24.49
N PHE A 277 -9.48 1.81 -25.22
CA PHE A 277 -10.34 1.49 -26.36
C PHE A 277 -9.53 1.02 -27.58
N GLU A 278 -8.34 1.59 -27.81
CA GLU A 278 -7.42 1.11 -28.84
C GLU A 278 -6.94 -0.32 -28.58
N GLU A 279 -6.58 -0.63 -27.32
CA GLU A 279 -6.05 -1.95 -26.94
C GLU A 279 -7.12 -3.04 -26.97
N ARG A 280 -8.38 -2.71 -26.57
CA ARG A 280 -9.45 -3.70 -26.37
C ARG A 280 -10.48 -3.77 -27.48
N GLY A 281 -10.51 -2.76 -28.34
CA GLY A 281 -11.56 -2.61 -29.35
C GLY A 281 -12.87 -2.04 -28.78
N GLN A 282 -13.73 -1.54 -29.65
CA GLN A 282 -14.99 -0.89 -29.28
C GLN A 282 -16.07 -1.84 -28.73
N GLU A 283 -15.89 -3.16 -28.83
CA GLU A 283 -16.87 -4.14 -28.37
C GLU A 283 -16.74 -4.48 -26.87
N GLU A 284 -15.57 -4.24 -26.25
CA GLU A 284 -15.37 -4.53 -24.84
C GLU A 284 -15.77 -3.34 -23.94
N LYS A 285 -16.47 -3.65 -22.84
CA LYS A 285 -16.87 -2.64 -21.85
C LYS A 285 -15.67 -2.10 -21.08
N VAL A 286 -15.45 -0.80 -21.16
CA VAL A 286 -14.43 -0.11 -20.38
C VAL A 286 -15.03 0.41 -19.08
N TRP A 287 -14.66 -0.23 -17.96
CA TRP A 287 -15.14 0.12 -16.63
C TRP A 287 -14.33 1.27 -16.02
N ALA A 288 -14.99 2.14 -15.28
CA ALA A 288 -14.35 3.22 -14.51
C ALA A 288 -13.21 2.71 -13.59
N SER A 289 -13.38 1.52 -13.02
CA SER A 289 -12.35 0.88 -12.20
C SER A 289 -11.11 0.51 -13.00
N MET A 290 -11.26 0.09 -14.25
CA MET A 290 -10.15 -0.24 -15.16
C MET A 290 -9.40 1.03 -15.55
N VAL A 291 -10.11 2.09 -15.92
CA VAL A 291 -9.51 3.39 -16.23
C VAL A 291 -8.68 3.88 -15.04
N LYS A 292 -9.25 3.84 -13.83
CA LYS A 292 -8.53 4.23 -12.61
C LYS A 292 -7.28 3.39 -12.35
N GLN A 293 -7.36 2.08 -12.52
CA GLN A 293 -6.22 1.17 -12.32
C GLN A 293 -5.12 1.41 -13.36
N THR A 294 -5.47 1.57 -14.63
CA THR A 294 -4.52 1.85 -15.71
C THR A 294 -3.86 3.21 -15.50
N LEU A 295 -4.65 4.23 -15.16
CA LEU A 295 -4.13 5.56 -14.86
C LEU A 295 -3.12 5.53 -13.69
N LYS A 296 -3.42 4.80 -12.62
CA LYS A 296 -2.48 4.65 -11.49
C LYS A 296 -1.21 3.88 -11.86
N ARG A 297 -1.28 2.89 -12.75
CA ARG A 297 -0.08 2.19 -13.26
C ARG A 297 0.81 3.13 -14.10
N ARG A 298 0.20 4.04 -14.87
CA ARG A 298 0.94 5.01 -15.72
C ARG A 298 1.44 6.21 -14.92
N LYS A 299 0.64 6.67 -13.97
CA LYS A 299 0.91 7.83 -13.11
C LYS A 299 0.67 7.46 -11.64
N PRO A 300 1.64 6.80 -10.97
CA PRO A 300 1.49 6.35 -9.58
C PRO A 300 1.19 7.48 -8.58
N GLY A 301 1.64 8.69 -8.88
CA GLY A 301 1.36 9.91 -8.10
C GLY A 301 0.01 10.57 -8.37
N PHE A 302 -0.84 10.01 -9.26
CA PHE A 302 -2.16 10.59 -9.53
C PHE A 302 -3.08 10.50 -8.31
N ASN A 303 -3.61 11.66 -7.91
CA ASN A 303 -4.55 11.79 -6.79
C ASN A 303 -5.69 12.73 -7.16
N GLU A 304 -6.90 12.23 -7.16
CA GLU A 304 -8.11 12.97 -7.51
C GLU A 304 -8.28 14.24 -6.66
N SER A 305 -7.95 14.14 -5.35
CA SER A 305 -8.09 15.27 -4.42
C SER A 305 -7.13 16.42 -4.73
N TYR A 306 -5.93 16.13 -5.28
CA TYR A 306 -4.99 17.16 -5.73
C TYR A 306 -5.56 18.00 -6.86
N HIS A 307 -6.31 17.36 -7.77
CA HIS A 307 -6.98 18.00 -8.89
C HIS A 307 -8.37 18.56 -8.53
N GLY A 308 -8.77 18.54 -7.26
CA GLY A 308 -10.01 19.15 -6.77
C GLY A 308 -11.25 18.27 -6.90
N PHE A 309 -11.11 16.98 -7.12
CA PHE A 309 -12.19 15.99 -7.15
C PHE A 309 -12.24 15.18 -5.87
N ARG A 310 -13.44 14.86 -5.36
CA ARG A 310 -13.59 14.05 -4.15
C ARG A 310 -13.43 12.55 -4.42
N THR A 311 -13.84 12.12 -5.60
CA THR A 311 -13.84 10.73 -6.05
C THR A 311 -13.50 10.66 -7.53
N PHE A 312 -13.02 9.51 -7.98
CA PHE A 312 -12.80 9.25 -9.41
C PHE A 312 -14.10 9.30 -10.21
N GLY A 313 -15.23 8.86 -9.63
CA GLY A 313 -16.55 9.00 -10.23
C GLY A 313 -16.90 10.46 -10.54
N GLN A 314 -16.65 11.38 -9.60
CA GLN A 314 -16.88 12.81 -9.82
C GLN A 314 -16.01 13.39 -10.96
N LEU A 315 -14.79 12.88 -11.13
CA LEU A 315 -13.93 13.27 -12.26
C LEU A 315 -14.53 12.81 -13.60
N LEU A 316 -15.06 11.59 -13.66
CA LEU A 316 -15.73 11.08 -14.86
C LEU A 316 -17.06 11.82 -15.14
N GLU A 317 -17.84 12.12 -14.10
CA GLU A 317 -19.07 12.93 -14.22
C GLU A 317 -18.78 14.34 -14.76
N GLU A 318 -17.66 14.95 -14.33
CA GLU A 318 -17.21 16.25 -14.90
C GLU A 318 -16.81 16.12 -16.37
N ALA A 319 -16.12 15.03 -16.75
CA ALA A 319 -15.79 14.74 -18.15
C ALA A 319 -17.05 14.57 -19.00
N GLN A 320 -18.07 13.88 -18.50
CA GLN A 320 -19.37 13.76 -19.16
C GLN A 320 -20.09 15.13 -19.26
N ALA A 321 -20.06 15.93 -18.21
CA ALA A 321 -20.67 17.26 -18.22
C ALA A 321 -20.01 18.20 -19.25
N ARG A 322 -18.74 17.98 -19.57
CA ARG A 322 -18.00 18.68 -20.63
C ARG A 322 -18.15 18.04 -22.01
N HIS A 323 -18.99 17.01 -22.13
CA HIS A 323 -19.21 16.25 -23.37
C HIS A 323 -17.98 15.51 -23.93
N LEU A 324 -16.97 15.24 -23.09
CA LEU A 324 -15.75 14.53 -23.50
C LEU A 324 -15.98 13.02 -23.62
N LEU A 325 -16.92 12.47 -22.85
CA LEU A 325 -17.26 11.04 -22.85
C LEU A 325 -18.73 10.83 -22.48
N GLU A 326 -19.22 9.60 -22.75
CA GLU A 326 -20.54 9.12 -22.32
C GLU A 326 -20.40 8.01 -21.30
N LEU A 327 -21.10 8.15 -20.16
CA LEU A 327 -21.14 7.16 -19.09
C LEU A 327 -22.47 6.44 -19.04
N GLU A 328 -22.44 5.16 -18.81
CA GLU A 328 -23.59 4.34 -18.41
C GLU A 328 -23.37 3.79 -17.00
N MET A 329 -24.38 3.87 -16.17
CA MET A 329 -24.33 3.23 -14.86
C MET A 329 -24.83 1.79 -14.96
N ASP A 330 -24.01 0.84 -14.56
CA ASP A 330 -24.44 -0.56 -14.46
C ASP A 330 -25.28 -0.77 -13.20
N GLU A 331 -26.55 -1.14 -13.38
CA GLU A 331 -27.52 -1.28 -12.30
C GLU A 331 -27.13 -2.36 -11.27
N LYS A 332 -26.34 -3.36 -11.67
CA LYS A 332 -25.93 -4.47 -10.79
C LYS A 332 -24.76 -4.14 -9.89
N SER A 333 -23.77 -3.44 -10.43
CA SER A 333 -22.53 -3.11 -9.71
C SER A 333 -22.51 -1.68 -9.17
N GLY A 334 -23.39 -0.80 -9.68
CA GLY A 334 -23.37 0.64 -9.38
C GLY A 334 -22.12 1.36 -9.89
N SER A 335 -21.37 0.72 -10.79
CA SER A 335 -20.14 1.27 -11.38
C SER A 335 -20.41 1.91 -12.74
N TYR A 336 -19.64 2.95 -13.08
CA TYR A 336 -19.70 3.56 -14.40
C TYR A 336 -18.98 2.70 -15.45
N ILE A 337 -19.59 2.64 -16.65
CA ILE A 337 -19.03 2.09 -17.88
C ILE A 337 -18.88 3.27 -18.85
N VAL A 338 -17.72 3.41 -19.49
CA VAL A 338 -17.50 4.37 -20.57
C VAL A 338 -18.01 3.75 -21.87
N LYS A 339 -18.99 4.40 -22.52
CA LYS A 339 -19.57 3.93 -23.79
C LYS A 339 -18.85 4.50 -25.01
N SER A 340 -18.60 5.78 -24.98
CA SER A 340 -17.96 6.51 -26.07
C SER A 340 -17.17 7.68 -25.53
N PHE A 341 -16.23 8.17 -26.32
CA PHE A 341 -15.46 9.38 -26.03
C PHE A 341 -15.27 10.20 -27.31
N GLN A 342 -15.12 11.51 -27.15
CA GLN A 342 -14.82 12.37 -28.30
C GLN A 342 -13.31 12.34 -28.52
N GLN A 343 -12.88 11.95 -29.73
CA GLN A 343 -11.52 12.17 -30.18
C GLN A 343 -11.38 13.67 -30.55
N GLU A 344 -10.39 14.32 -29.98
CA GLU A 344 -9.94 15.62 -30.50
C GLU A 344 -9.24 15.37 -31.86
N ASP A 345 -9.81 15.98 -32.93
CA ASP A 345 -9.24 15.98 -34.28
C ASP A 345 -7.93 16.79 -34.34
#